data_1ca7296ea36099348f5063ed0a95a034
#
_entry.id   1ca7296ea36099348f5063ed0a95a034
#
_cell.length_a   1.000
_cell.length_b   1.000
_cell.length_c   1.000
_cell.angle_alpha   90.00
_cell.angle_beta   90.00
_cell.angle_gamma   90.00
#
_symmetry.space_group_name_H-M   'P 1'
#
loop_
_entity.id
_entity.type
_entity.pdbx_description
1 polymer ?
#
loop_
_entity_poly.entity_id
_entity_poly.type
_entity_poly.pdbx_seq_one_letter_code
_entity_poly.pdbx_strand_id
1 'polypeptide(L)'
;MDAMMVAMLVLAHRGASVDAPENTPEAFALADRMGADGVELDVRRAADGRLLVAHDPLPGSLADVDALGLASLADVLDACGDRMLVNVEIKNSKSDPGYDATMSMVAPIIDELRRRGPHARSRWLISSFSWSTLAACRGLAPDIATGCLTAAPVDEVTIERLAATGHAALHPWEPQVDEALVALCHANVMAINTWTCNDPARLVALAELGVDGVCTDVPDIALSALGRLGGQVTSTWPGHVC
;
A
#
# COMPACT_ATOMS: atom_id res chain seq x y z
N MET A 1 -23.04 7.03 23.15
CA MET A 1 -22.72 5.91 22.24
C MET A 1 -21.29 6.17 21.80
N ASP A 2 -20.34 5.52 22.49
CA ASP A 2 -18.93 5.59 22.10
C ASP A 2 -18.83 4.96 20.69
N ALA A 3 -18.53 5.78 19.69
CA ALA A 3 -18.12 5.27 18.41
C ALA A 3 -16.86 4.41 18.68
N MET A 4 -16.94 3.11 18.44
CA MET A 4 -15.78 2.24 18.47
C MET A 4 -14.81 2.82 17.46
N MET A 5 -13.76 3.52 17.93
CA MET A 5 -12.69 3.98 17.05
C MET A 5 -12.11 2.73 16.38
N VAL A 6 -12.20 2.68 15.06
CA VAL A 6 -11.51 1.65 14.28
C VAL A 6 -10.01 1.87 14.53
N ALA A 7 -9.32 0.84 14.97
CA ALA A 7 -7.89 0.95 15.25
C ALA A 7 -7.13 1.23 13.93
N MET A 8 -6.23 2.22 13.94
CA MET A 8 -5.37 2.52 12.80
C MET A 8 -4.58 1.28 12.37
N LEU A 9 -4.62 0.95 11.08
CA LEU A 9 -3.88 -0.16 10.49
C LEU A 9 -2.36 0.11 10.52
N VAL A 10 -1.59 -0.90 10.86
CA VAL A 10 -0.12 -0.89 10.78
C VAL A 10 0.31 -1.73 9.57
N LEU A 11 0.82 -1.05 8.54
CA LEU A 11 1.32 -1.66 7.30
C LEU A 11 2.84 -1.62 7.32
N ALA A 12 3.49 -2.80 7.24
CA ALA A 12 4.94 -2.89 7.18
C ALA A 12 5.43 -2.45 5.78
N HIS A 13 6.12 -1.32 5.71
CA HIS A 13 6.66 -0.69 4.51
C HIS A 13 7.78 -1.54 3.92
N ARG A 14 7.53 -2.18 2.76
CA ARG A 14 8.43 -3.15 2.13
C ARG A 14 8.72 -4.37 3.02
N GLY A 15 7.75 -4.73 3.89
CA GLY A 15 7.93 -5.70 4.96
C GLY A 15 8.53 -5.10 6.24
N ALA A 16 9.03 -5.93 7.15
CA ALA A 16 9.77 -5.49 8.33
C ALA A 16 11.19 -5.05 7.93
N SER A 17 11.29 -3.93 7.21
CA SER A 17 12.46 -3.52 6.42
C SER A 17 13.65 -3.06 7.25
N VAL A 18 13.48 -2.80 8.55
CA VAL A 18 14.61 -2.55 9.48
C VAL A 18 15.28 -3.86 9.92
N ASP A 19 14.51 -4.95 10.04
CA ASP A 19 14.98 -6.22 10.60
C ASP A 19 15.29 -7.29 9.54
N ALA A 20 14.85 -7.09 8.29
CA ALA A 20 15.11 -7.96 7.16
C ALA A 20 15.27 -7.14 5.87
N PRO A 21 15.96 -7.67 4.82
CA PRO A 21 16.08 -6.95 3.55
C PRO A 21 14.71 -6.58 2.96
N GLU A 22 14.53 -5.30 2.63
CA GLU A 22 13.27 -4.79 2.11
C GLU A 22 12.80 -5.50 0.83
N ASN A 23 11.48 -5.56 0.63
CA ASN A 23 10.87 -6.13 -0.57
C ASN A 23 11.23 -7.63 -0.81
N THR A 24 11.53 -8.38 0.26
CA THR A 24 11.83 -9.81 0.20
C THR A 24 10.75 -10.66 0.89
N PRO A 25 10.56 -11.93 0.47
CA PRO A 25 9.68 -12.86 1.16
C PRO A 25 9.96 -12.97 2.66
N GLU A 26 11.24 -12.87 3.06
CA GLU A 26 11.66 -12.91 4.46
C GLU A 26 11.12 -11.71 5.25
N ALA A 27 11.22 -10.49 4.70
CA ALA A 27 10.72 -9.27 5.34
C ALA A 27 9.19 -9.30 5.53
N PHE A 28 8.46 -9.83 4.54
CA PHE A 28 7.00 -9.95 4.62
C PHE A 28 6.57 -11.03 5.62
N ALA A 29 7.21 -12.19 5.62
CA ALA A 29 6.95 -13.22 6.61
C ALA A 29 7.33 -12.77 8.04
N LEU A 30 8.33 -11.91 8.19
CA LEU A 30 8.70 -11.33 9.49
C LEU A 30 7.62 -10.33 9.96
N ALA A 31 7.12 -9.46 9.08
CA ALA A 31 6.03 -8.53 9.41
C ALA A 31 4.78 -9.28 9.89
N ASP A 32 4.45 -10.43 9.26
CA ASP A 32 3.35 -11.28 9.70
C ASP A 32 3.58 -11.82 11.12
N ARG A 33 4.78 -12.30 11.43
CA ARG A 33 5.14 -12.78 12.77
C ARG A 33 5.13 -11.67 13.83
N MET A 34 5.46 -10.44 13.47
CA MET A 34 5.37 -9.26 14.34
C MET A 34 3.92 -8.85 14.61
N GLY A 35 2.96 -9.33 13.82
CA GLY A 35 1.53 -9.03 13.97
C GLY A 35 1.07 -7.78 13.23
N ALA A 36 1.80 -7.31 12.23
CA ALA A 36 1.36 -6.24 11.35
C ALA A 36 -0.01 -6.57 10.72
N ASP A 37 -0.86 -5.57 10.54
CA ASP A 37 -2.17 -5.74 9.90
C ASP A 37 -2.01 -6.06 8.41
N GLY A 38 -0.97 -5.53 7.81
CA GLY A 38 -0.65 -5.74 6.41
C GLY A 38 0.76 -5.32 6.06
N VAL A 39 1.03 -5.34 4.79
CA VAL A 39 2.31 -4.94 4.20
C VAL A 39 2.07 -4.02 3.01
N GLU A 40 3.08 -3.25 2.71
CA GLU A 40 3.21 -2.51 1.46
C GLU A 40 4.41 -3.07 0.69
N LEU A 41 4.31 -3.11 -0.65
CA LEU A 41 5.35 -3.59 -1.54
C LEU A 41 5.38 -2.82 -2.86
N ASP A 42 6.56 -2.75 -3.47
CA ASP A 42 6.82 -2.01 -4.71
C ASP A 42 6.90 -2.95 -5.92
N VAL A 43 6.04 -2.79 -6.92
CA VAL A 43 6.08 -3.63 -8.14
C VAL A 43 6.64 -2.85 -9.32
N ARG A 44 7.61 -3.48 -9.99
CA ARG A 44 8.18 -3.03 -11.26
C ARG A 44 8.08 -4.13 -12.32
N ARG A 45 8.03 -3.72 -13.58
CA ARG A 45 8.03 -4.63 -14.71
C ARG A 45 9.38 -4.62 -15.40
N ALA A 46 10.03 -5.77 -15.50
CA ALA A 46 11.24 -5.94 -16.30
C ALA A 46 10.93 -5.93 -17.81
N ALA A 47 11.95 -5.74 -18.63
CA ALA A 47 11.83 -5.66 -20.08
C ALA A 47 11.27 -6.96 -20.73
N ASP A 48 11.48 -8.11 -20.09
CA ASP A 48 10.92 -9.40 -20.51
C ASP A 48 9.49 -9.66 -20.02
N GLY A 49 8.92 -8.72 -19.27
CA GLY A 49 7.55 -8.79 -18.74
C GLY A 49 7.42 -9.35 -17.34
N ARG A 50 8.48 -9.83 -16.69
CA ARG A 50 8.44 -10.27 -15.29
C ARG A 50 8.01 -9.13 -14.37
N LEU A 51 7.16 -9.45 -13.40
CA LEU A 51 6.79 -8.56 -12.30
C LEU A 51 7.72 -8.85 -11.12
N LEU A 52 8.57 -7.90 -10.81
CA LEU A 52 9.59 -7.99 -9.75
C LEU A 52 9.27 -7.00 -8.64
N VAL A 53 9.65 -7.35 -7.42
CA VAL A 53 9.41 -6.51 -6.25
C VAL A 53 10.69 -5.76 -5.91
N ALA A 54 10.67 -4.43 -6.15
CA ALA A 54 11.80 -3.54 -5.95
C ALA A 54 11.37 -2.07 -5.91
N HIS A 55 11.92 -1.30 -4.99
CA HIS A 55 11.69 0.15 -4.93
C HIS A 55 12.40 0.87 -6.07
N ASP A 56 13.69 0.62 -6.26
CA ASP A 56 14.52 1.34 -7.21
C ASP A 56 14.27 0.91 -8.66
N PRO A 57 14.52 1.79 -9.64
CA PRO A 57 14.41 1.46 -11.05
C PRO A 57 15.26 0.24 -11.41
N LEU A 58 14.68 -0.65 -12.22
CA LEU A 58 15.42 -1.82 -12.71
C LEU A 58 16.50 -1.41 -13.71
N PRO A 59 17.66 -2.11 -13.73
CA PRO A 59 18.68 -1.95 -14.76
C PRO A 59 18.12 -2.20 -16.17
N GLY A 60 18.75 -1.57 -17.19
CA GLY A 60 18.30 -1.69 -18.56
C GLY A 60 18.58 -3.05 -19.22
N SER A 61 19.54 -3.83 -18.68
CA SER A 61 19.84 -5.18 -19.17
C SER A 61 19.21 -6.26 -18.30
N LEU A 62 18.70 -7.32 -18.92
CA LEU A 62 18.14 -8.46 -18.18
C LEU A 62 19.20 -9.19 -17.34
N ALA A 63 20.45 -9.23 -17.81
CA ALA A 63 21.55 -9.86 -17.07
C ALA A 63 21.82 -9.13 -15.74
N ASP A 64 21.76 -7.79 -15.75
CA ASP A 64 21.93 -7.01 -14.53
C ASP A 64 20.70 -7.14 -13.61
N VAL A 65 19.49 -7.24 -14.17
CA VAL A 65 18.26 -7.52 -13.40
C VAL A 65 18.36 -8.89 -12.71
N ASP A 66 18.82 -9.93 -13.43
CA ASP A 66 18.98 -11.27 -12.88
C ASP A 66 20.05 -11.32 -11.77
N ALA A 67 21.12 -10.51 -11.90
CA ALA A 67 22.16 -10.39 -10.90
C ALA A 67 21.69 -9.80 -9.57
N LEU A 68 20.57 -9.04 -9.57
CA LEU A 68 19.99 -8.48 -8.33
C LEU A 68 19.28 -9.55 -7.49
N GLY A 69 18.89 -10.68 -8.06
CA GLY A 69 18.17 -11.75 -7.35
C GLY A 69 16.83 -11.32 -6.75
N LEU A 70 16.14 -10.37 -7.41
CA LEU A 70 14.86 -9.81 -6.93
C LEU A 70 13.76 -10.88 -6.91
N ALA A 71 12.92 -10.83 -5.87
CA ALA A 71 11.75 -11.69 -5.77
C ALA A 71 10.69 -11.32 -6.83
N SER A 72 9.97 -12.32 -7.33
CA SER A 72 8.79 -12.07 -8.15
C SER A 72 7.59 -11.60 -7.30
N LEU A 73 6.64 -10.91 -7.93
CA LEU A 73 5.39 -10.55 -7.25
C LEU A 73 4.69 -11.80 -6.71
N ALA A 74 4.71 -12.91 -7.46
CA ALA A 74 4.08 -14.16 -7.04
C ALA A 74 4.69 -14.70 -5.74
N ASP A 75 6.04 -14.80 -5.66
CA ASP A 75 6.73 -15.32 -4.48
C ASP A 75 6.46 -14.46 -3.23
N VAL A 76 6.43 -13.13 -3.42
CA VAL A 76 6.16 -12.19 -2.32
C VAL A 76 4.72 -12.30 -1.83
N LEU A 77 3.74 -12.35 -2.74
CA LEU A 77 2.34 -12.51 -2.36
C LEU A 77 2.08 -13.85 -1.65
N ASP A 78 2.82 -14.92 -2.01
CA ASP A 78 2.76 -16.20 -1.30
C ASP A 78 3.32 -16.09 0.12
N ALA A 79 4.41 -15.33 0.30
CA ALA A 79 5.01 -15.07 1.61
C ALA A 79 4.11 -14.22 2.53
N CYS A 80 3.23 -13.37 1.98
CA CYS A 80 2.24 -12.59 2.74
C CYS A 80 1.13 -13.48 3.35
N GLY A 81 1.04 -14.75 2.96
CA GLY A 81 0.03 -15.69 3.46
C GLY A 81 -1.40 -15.22 3.21
N ASP A 82 -2.36 -15.69 4.02
CA ASP A 82 -3.79 -15.40 3.84
C ASP A 82 -4.36 -14.37 4.83
N ARG A 83 -3.56 -13.95 5.81
CA ARG A 83 -4.01 -13.07 6.90
C ARG A 83 -3.83 -11.58 6.59
N MET A 84 -2.67 -11.19 6.09
CA MET A 84 -2.28 -9.79 5.94
C MET A 84 -3.03 -9.08 4.82
N LEU A 85 -3.35 -7.80 5.03
CA LEU A 85 -3.67 -6.86 3.97
C LEU A 85 -2.42 -6.57 3.14
N VAL A 86 -2.58 -6.37 1.85
CA VAL A 86 -1.45 -6.08 0.97
C VAL A 86 -1.72 -4.84 0.13
N ASN A 87 -0.91 -3.82 0.31
CA ASN A 87 -0.85 -2.65 -0.55
C ASN A 87 0.23 -2.85 -1.62
N VAL A 88 -0.18 -2.95 -2.88
CA VAL A 88 0.71 -3.14 -4.03
C VAL A 88 0.93 -1.79 -4.69
N GLU A 89 2.09 -1.15 -4.44
CA GLU A 89 2.45 0.08 -5.15
C GLU A 89 2.95 -0.24 -6.56
N ILE A 90 2.26 0.28 -7.56
CA ILE A 90 2.71 0.20 -8.96
C ILE A 90 3.66 1.36 -9.26
N LYS A 91 4.94 1.05 -9.46
CA LYS A 91 5.99 2.00 -9.82
C LYS A 91 5.91 2.33 -11.33
N ASN A 92 5.03 3.26 -11.69
CA ASN A 92 4.84 3.73 -13.07
C ASN A 92 4.63 5.25 -13.13
N SER A 93 5.48 6.01 -12.44
CA SER A 93 5.44 7.47 -12.49
C SER A 93 6.13 8.00 -13.76
N LYS A 94 5.65 9.13 -14.28
CA LYS A 94 6.27 9.80 -15.45
C LYS A 94 7.72 10.22 -15.23
N SER A 95 8.11 10.42 -13.97
CA SER A 95 9.50 10.71 -13.58
C SER A 95 10.37 9.47 -13.48
N ASP A 96 9.78 8.27 -13.56
CA ASP A 96 10.48 6.99 -13.41
C ASP A 96 11.20 6.64 -14.73
N PRO A 97 12.49 6.24 -14.71
CA PRO A 97 13.19 5.78 -15.91
C PRO A 97 12.49 4.62 -16.65
N GLY A 98 11.74 3.79 -15.91
CA GLY A 98 10.95 2.67 -16.46
C GLY A 98 9.50 3.03 -16.79
N TYR A 99 9.14 4.32 -16.92
CA TYR A 99 7.76 4.72 -17.20
C TYR A 99 7.20 4.07 -18.46
N ASP A 100 6.07 3.40 -18.32
CA ASP A 100 5.31 2.79 -19.42
C ASP A 100 3.96 3.51 -19.60
N ALA A 101 3.88 4.36 -20.63
CA ALA A 101 2.67 5.09 -20.98
C ALA A 101 1.52 4.16 -21.43
N THR A 102 1.82 2.93 -21.83
CA THR A 102 0.82 1.92 -22.25
C THR A 102 0.21 1.18 -21.06
N MET A 103 0.80 1.36 -19.85
CA MET A 103 0.37 0.71 -18.61
C MET A 103 0.29 -0.82 -18.73
N SER A 104 1.19 -1.42 -19.51
CA SER A 104 1.18 -2.85 -19.86
C SER A 104 1.39 -3.76 -18.63
N MET A 105 1.86 -3.21 -17.50
CA MET A 105 2.00 -3.95 -16.24
C MET A 105 0.69 -4.12 -15.46
N VAL A 106 -0.34 -3.31 -15.74
CA VAL A 106 -1.57 -3.28 -14.95
C VAL A 106 -2.33 -4.60 -15.04
N ALA A 107 -2.60 -5.10 -16.25
CA ALA A 107 -3.34 -6.35 -16.44
C ALA A 107 -2.62 -7.55 -15.82
N PRO A 108 -1.30 -7.78 -16.03
CA PRO A 108 -0.57 -8.86 -15.38
C PRO A 108 -0.59 -8.80 -13.84
N ILE A 109 -0.53 -7.60 -13.23
CA ILE A 109 -0.63 -7.46 -11.77
C ILE A 109 -2.03 -7.88 -11.30
N ILE A 110 -3.09 -7.36 -11.93
CA ILE A 110 -4.47 -7.72 -11.60
C ILE A 110 -4.69 -9.23 -11.74
N ASP A 111 -4.19 -9.85 -12.80
CA ASP A 111 -4.29 -11.29 -13.02
C ASP A 111 -3.57 -12.07 -11.92
N GLU A 112 -2.40 -11.57 -11.44
CA GLU A 112 -1.67 -12.17 -10.33
C GLU A 112 -2.46 -12.13 -9.02
N LEU A 113 -3.09 -10.99 -8.72
CA LEU A 113 -3.94 -10.85 -7.53
C LEU A 113 -5.19 -11.75 -7.61
N ARG A 114 -5.83 -11.84 -8.77
CA ARG A 114 -7.03 -12.66 -9.00
C ARG A 114 -6.77 -14.16 -8.94
N ARG A 115 -5.57 -14.63 -9.27
CA ARG A 115 -5.18 -16.05 -9.15
C ARG A 115 -5.30 -16.60 -7.73
N ARG A 116 -5.23 -15.74 -6.71
CA ARG A 116 -5.36 -16.11 -5.29
C ARG A 116 -6.81 -16.28 -4.81
N GLY A 117 -7.76 -16.20 -5.74
CA GLY A 117 -9.17 -16.52 -5.53
C GLY A 117 -10.02 -15.35 -5.00
N PRO A 118 -11.36 -15.55 -5.02
CA PRO A 118 -12.31 -14.47 -4.72
C PRO A 118 -12.27 -14.00 -3.25
N HIS A 119 -11.92 -14.88 -2.32
CA HIS A 119 -11.85 -14.54 -0.89
C HIS A 119 -10.68 -13.63 -0.54
N ALA A 120 -9.67 -13.54 -1.42
CA ALA A 120 -8.53 -12.67 -1.21
C ALA A 120 -8.77 -11.21 -1.67
N ARG A 121 -9.87 -10.92 -2.36
CA ARG A 121 -10.10 -9.60 -3.00
C ARG A 121 -10.14 -8.44 -2.00
N SER A 122 -10.76 -8.62 -0.85
CA SER A 122 -10.85 -7.61 0.20
C SER A 122 -9.50 -7.30 0.88
N ARG A 123 -8.47 -8.12 0.59
CA ARG A 123 -7.12 -7.95 1.13
C ARG A 123 -6.22 -7.07 0.25
N TRP A 124 -6.58 -6.87 -1.02
CA TRP A 124 -5.77 -6.15 -1.98
C TRP A 124 -6.14 -4.67 -2.05
N LEU A 125 -5.14 -3.83 -2.01
CA LEU A 125 -5.21 -2.43 -2.43
C LEU A 125 -4.08 -2.19 -3.42
N ILE A 126 -4.36 -1.49 -4.51
CA ILE A 126 -3.34 -1.05 -5.46
C ILE A 126 -3.10 0.44 -5.24
N SER A 127 -1.86 0.84 -5.01
CA SER A 127 -1.48 2.25 -4.91
C SER A 127 -0.51 2.67 -6.00
N SER A 128 -0.43 3.96 -6.27
CA SER A 128 0.54 4.54 -7.20
C SER A 128 0.58 6.07 -7.08
N PHE A 129 1.75 6.67 -7.35
CA PHE A 129 1.87 8.10 -7.65
C PHE A 129 1.32 8.47 -9.02
N SER A 130 1.16 7.48 -9.92
CA SER A 130 0.55 7.65 -11.24
C SER A 130 -0.95 7.41 -11.18
N TRP A 131 -1.73 8.46 -10.99
CA TRP A 131 -3.19 8.35 -10.93
C TRP A 131 -3.81 7.88 -12.26
N SER A 132 -3.12 8.08 -13.38
CA SER A 132 -3.51 7.47 -14.66
C SER A 132 -3.36 5.94 -14.67
N THR A 133 -2.34 5.40 -13.97
CA THR A 133 -2.19 3.97 -13.75
C THR A 133 -3.33 3.43 -12.87
N LEU A 134 -3.70 4.16 -11.81
CA LEU A 134 -4.84 3.78 -10.96
C LEU A 134 -6.17 3.82 -11.72
N ALA A 135 -6.37 4.80 -12.62
CA ALA A 135 -7.55 4.84 -13.48
C ALA A 135 -7.63 3.61 -14.40
N ALA A 136 -6.49 3.14 -14.94
CA ALA A 136 -6.43 1.89 -15.70
C ALA A 136 -6.75 0.67 -14.84
N CYS A 137 -6.23 0.60 -13.59
CA CYS A 137 -6.57 -0.45 -12.64
C CYS A 137 -8.06 -0.50 -12.37
N ARG A 138 -8.70 0.64 -12.08
CA ARG A 138 -10.14 0.73 -11.85
C ARG A 138 -10.96 0.31 -13.07
N GLY A 139 -10.51 0.64 -14.28
CA GLY A 139 -11.18 0.23 -15.51
C GLY A 139 -11.18 -1.29 -15.72
N LEU A 140 -10.13 -1.98 -15.28
CA LEU A 140 -9.97 -3.43 -15.43
C LEU A 140 -10.48 -4.24 -14.22
N ALA A 141 -10.37 -3.68 -13.01
CA ALA A 141 -10.71 -4.34 -11.75
C ALA A 141 -11.35 -3.35 -10.76
N PRO A 142 -12.62 -2.93 -11.00
CA PRO A 142 -13.33 -2.02 -10.10
C PRO A 142 -13.59 -2.63 -8.72
N ASP A 143 -13.42 -3.93 -8.59
CA ASP A 143 -13.55 -4.73 -7.37
C ASP A 143 -12.28 -4.76 -6.49
N ILE A 144 -11.16 -4.18 -6.97
CA ILE A 144 -9.93 -4.02 -6.18
C ILE A 144 -9.82 -2.55 -5.74
N ALA A 145 -9.61 -2.33 -4.44
CA ALA A 145 -9.44 -1.00 -3.88
C ALA A 145 -8.22 -0.29 -4.48
N THR A 146 -8.30 1.04 -4.65
CA THR A 146 -7.16 1.84 -5.11
C THR A 146 -6.88 3.01 -4.17
N GLY A 147 -5.59 3.27 -3.89
CA GLY A 147 -5.08 4.34 -3.05
C GLY A 147 -4.19 5.31 -3.82
N CYS A 148 -4.51 6.60 -3.74
CA CYS A 148 -3.79 7.64 -4.47
C CYS A 148 -2.61 8.17 -3.65
N LEU A 149 -1.37 7.81 -4.02
CA LEU A 149 -0.16 8.34 -3.40
C LEU A 149 0.09 9.79 -3.79
N THR A 150 0.51 10.60 -2.81
CA THR A 150 0.91 11.99 -3.03
C THR A 150 2.02 12.43 -2.09
N ALA A 151 3.04 13.10 -2.65
CA ALA A 151 4.10 13.77 -1.91
C ALA A 151 3.87 15.29 -1.77
N ALA A 152 2.87 15.84 -2.46
CA ALA A 152 2.49 17.23 -2.41
C ALA A 152 1.09 17.40 -1.76
N PRO A 153 0.80 18.56 -1.14
CA PRO A 153 -0.53 18.84 -0.62
C PRO A 153 -1.61 18.69 -1.69
N VAL A 154 -2.76 18.18 -1.28
CA VAL A 154 -3.91 17.94 -2.16
C VAL A 154 -5.06 18.83 -1.72
N ASP A 155 -5.68 19.55 -2.67
CA ASP A 155 -6.81 20.41 -2.38
C ASP A 155 -8.14 19.63 -2.36
N GLU A 156 -9.17 20.26 -1.80
CA GLU A 156 -10.53 19.70 -1.66
C GLU A 156 -11.09 19.23 -3.00
N VAL A 157 -10.98 20.04 -4.05
CA VAL A 157 -11.51 19.71 -5.39
C VAL A 157 -10.86 18.43 -5.93
N THR A 158 -9.58 18.23 -5.64
CA THR A 158 -8.87 17.01 -6.05
C THR A 158 -9.36 15.80 -5.27
N ILE A 159 -9.57 15.91 -3.95
CA ILE A 159 -10.07 14.81 -3.11
C ILE A 159 -11.50 14.42 -3.56
N GLU A 160 -12.39 15.39 -3.75
CA GLU A 160 -13.74 15.16 -4.28
C GLU A 160 -13.71 14.42 -5.63
N ARG A 161 -12.81 14.83 -6.53
CA ARG A 161 -12.65 14.17 -7.83
C ARG A 161 -12.14 12.72 -7.69
N LEU A 162 -11.17 12.46 -6.80
CA LEU A 162 -10.66 11.11 -6.55
C LEU A 162 -11.78 10.21 -5.99
N ALA A 163 -12.56 10.70 -5.03
CA ALA A 163 -13.71 10.00 -4.49
C ALA A 163 -14.76 9.72 -5.59
N ALA A 164 -15.13 10.73 -6.37
CA ALA A 164 -16.12 10.62 -7.46
C ALA A 164 -15.69 9.63 -8.56
N THR A 165 -14.37 9.45 -8.76
CA THR A 165 -13.82 8.43 -9.67
C THR A 165 -13.65 7.06 -9.02
N GLY A 166 -14.06 6.92 -7.74
CA GLY A 166 -14.18 5.66 -7.02
C GLY A 166 -12.86 5.15 -6.42
N HIS A 167 -11.87 6.03 -6.21
CA HIS A 167 -10.70 5.66 -5.42
C HIS A 167 -11.07 5.52 -3.94
N ALA A 168 -10.56 4.48 -3.27
CA ALA A 168 -10.93 4.13 -1.91
C ALA A 168 -10.13 4.89 -0.84
N ALA A 169 -8.92 5.33 -1.17
CA ALA A 169 -8.03 5.95 -0.20
C ALA A 169 -7.14 7.04 -0.81
N LEU A 170 -6.76 8.00 0.04
CA LEU A 170 -5.63 8.90 -0.18
C LEU A 170 -4.44 8.42 0.63
N HIS A 171 -3.24 8.40 0.03
CA HIS A 171 -1.98 8.02 0.66
C HIS A 171 -1.00 9.20 0.67
N PRO A 172 -1.18 10.18 1.56
CA PRO A 172 -0.33 11.36 1.64
C PRO A 172 1.00 11.05 2.32
N TRP A 173 2.04 11.83 1.95
CA TRP A 173 3.28 11.89 2.72
C TRP A 173 3.00 12.40 4.14
N GLU A 174 3.53 11.70 5.16
CA GLU A 174 3.19 11.84 6.56
C GLU A 174 3.18 13.30 7.08
N PRO A 175 4.19 14.17 6.77
CA PRO A 175 4.18 15.55 7.25
C PRO A 175 3.03 16.43 6.76
N GLN A 176 2.26 15.97 5.78
CA GLN A 176 1.09 16.71 5.26
C GLN A 176 -0.21 16.35 5.98
N VAL A 177 -0.16 15.35 6.89
CA VAL A 177 -1.36 14.89 7.57
C VAL A 177 -1.68 15.78 8.76
N ASP A 178 -2.84 16.44 8.67
CA ASP A 178 -3.47 17.23 9.72
C ASP A 178 -4.96 16.86 9.87
N GLU A 179 -5.61 17.43 10.87
CA GLU A 179 -7.01 17.20 11.18
C GLU A 179 -7.93 17.58 10.00
N ALA A 180 -7.61 18.66 9.28
CA ALA A 180 -8.42 19.13 8.15
C ALA A 180 -8.39 18.13 6.99
N LEU A 181 -7.20 17.58 6.66
CA LEU A 181 -7.05 16.57 5.60
C LEU A 181 -7.79 15.27 5.97
N VAL A 182 -7.66 14.79 7.22
CA VAL A 182 -8.37 13.60 7.70
C VAL A 182 -9.88 13.80 7.59
N ALA A 183 -10.40 14.91 8.12
CA ALA A 183 -11.82 15.21 8.06
C ALA A 183 -12.36 15.32 6.62
N LEU A 184 -11.57 15.89 5.71
CA LEU A 184 -11.92 16.04 4.30
C LEU A 184 -11.98 14.68 3.59
N CYS A 185 -11.00 13.79 3.82
CA CYS A 185 -11.02 12.43 3.28
C CYS A 185 -12.27 11.67 3.78
N HIS A 186 -12.53 11.69 5.08
CA HIS A 186 -13.67 10.99 5.67
C HIS A 186 -15.02 11.55 5.19
N ALA A 187 -15.15 12.87 5.02
CA ALA A 187 -16.35 13.49 4.46
C ALA A 187 -16.66 13.00 3.04
N ASN A 188 -15.62 12.60 2.30
CA ASN A 188 -15.72 12.03 0.95
C ASN A 188 -15.73 10.49 0.92
N VAL A 189 -15.89 9.83 2.08
CA VAL A 189 -15.89 8.36 2.21
C VAL A 189 -14.59 7.73 1.70
N MET A 190 -13.48 8.46 1.78
CA MET A 190 -12.14 7.98 1.47
C MET A 190 -11.37 7.68 2.75
N ALA A 191 -10.68 6.55 2.79
CA ALA A 191 -9.70 6.29 3.84
C ALA A 191 -8.44 7.17 3.64
N ILE A 192 -7.71 7.41 4.74
CA ILE A 192 -6.43 8.08 4.70
C ILE A 192 -5.34 7.16 5.30
N ASN A 193 -4.39 6.73 4.45
CA ASN A 193 -3.27 5.87 4.83
C ASN A 193 -1.97 6.62 4.55
N THR A 194 -1.21 6.95 5.58
CA THR A 194 -0.01 7.78 5.42
C THR A 194 1.29 6.97 5.37
N TRP A 195 2.37 7.59 4.85
CA TRP A 195 3.70 6.98 4.67
C TRP A 195 4.81 8.05 4.80
N THR A 196 6.02 7.75 5.27
CA THR A 196 6.40 6.66 6.13
C THR A 196 6.60 7.23 7.53
N CYS A 197 5.99 6.67 8.54
CA CYS A 197 6.10 7.16 9.92
C CYS A 197 6.74 6.10 10.82
N ASN A 198 7.91 6.43 11.40
CA ASN A 198 8.67 5.56 12.30
C ASN A 198 8.78 6.13 13.72
N ASP A 199 8.31 7.36 13.95
CA ASP A 199 8.35 8.00 15.28
C ASP A 199 7.15 7.58 16.14
N PRO A 200 7.38 6.94 17.31
CA PRO A 200 6.30 6.44 18.16
C PRO A 200 5.31 7.51 18.64
N ALA A 201 5.79 8.72 18.93
CA ALA A 201 4.91 9.79 19.38
C ALA A 201 4.03 10.30 18.25
N ARG A 202 4.60 10.38 17.03
CA ARG A 202 3.84 10.77 15.85
C ARG A 202 2.83 9.69 15.43
N LEU A 203 3.14 8.40 15.56
CA LEU A 203 2.21 7.30 15.35
C LEU A 203 0.97 7.41 16.23
N VAL A 204 1.15 7.71 17.51
CA VAL A 204 0.04 7.95 18.46
C VAL A 204 -0.78 9.17 18.02
N ALA A 205 -0.12 10.29 17.67
CA ALA A 205 -0.81 11.50 17.21
C ALA A 205 -1.61 11.27 15.92
N LEU A 206 -1.09 10.49 14.96
CA LEU A 206 -1.82 10.13 13.73
C LEU A 206 -3.06 9.29 14.04
N ALA A 207 -2.98 8.35 14.99
CA ALA A 207 -4.12 7.58 15.42
C ALA A 207 -5.18 8.45 16.13
N GLU A 208 -4.76 9.42 16.95
CA GLU A 208 -5.64 10.39 17.61
C GLU A 208 -6.33 11.34 16.60
N LEU A 209 -5.67 11.66 15.49
CA LEU A 209 -6.27 12.41 14.37
C LEU A 209 -7.31 11.59 13.59
N GLY A 210 -7.34 10.26 13.77
CA GLY A 210 -8.25 9.37 13.06
C GLY A 210 -7.73 8.88 11.71
N VAL A 211 -6.41 8.83 11.51
CA VAL A 211 -5.79 8.21 10.32
C VAL A 211 -6.14 6.72 10.29
N ASP A 212 -6.54 6.21 9.14
CA ASP A 212 -7.02 4.83 8.98
C ASP A 212 -5.88 3.80 8.88
N GLY A 213 -4.73 4.21 8.33
CA GLY A 213 -3.57 3.34 8.21
C GLY A 213 -2.25 4.08 8.11
N VAL A 214 -1.18 3.43 8.53
CA VAL A 214 0.19 3.96 8.46
C VAL A 214 1.14 2.91 7.88
N CYS A 215 1.97 3.32 6.91
CA CYS A 215 3.14 2.57 6.47
C CYS A 215 4.32 2.92 7.38
N THR A 216 5.01 1.90 7.89
CA THR A 216 6.15 2.05 8.80
C THR A 216 7.22 1.00 8.53
N ASP A 217 8.49 1.39 8.69
CA ASP A 217 9.63 0.46 8.59
C ASP A 217 9.81 -0.39 9.87
N VAL A 218 9.13 0.00 10.96
CA VAL A 218 9.26 -0.56 12.31
C VAL A 218 7.89 -1.02 12.85
N PRO A 219 7.26 -2.05 12.25
CA PRO A 219 5.88 -2.44 12.57
C PRO A 219 5.69 -2.89 14.03
N ASP A 220 6.66 -3.52 14.64
CA ASP A 220 6.65 -3.93 16.04
C ASP A 220 6.64 -2.73 17.00
N ILE A 221 7.44 -1.70 16.71
CA ILE A 221 7.46 -0.43 17.46
C ILE A 221 6.12 0.30 17.30
N ALA A 222 5.57 0.34 16.07
CA ALA A 222 4.28 0.96 15.80
C ALA A 222 3.15 0.27 16.56
N LEU A 223 3.08 -1.06 16.54
CA LEU A 223 2.10 -1.83 17.30
C LEU A 223 2.24 -1.60 18.80
N SER A 224 3.47 -1.55 19.30
CA SER A 224 3.75 -1.25 20.72
C SER A 224 3.26 0.15 21.12
N ALA A 225 3.58 1.17 20.31
CA ALA A 225 3.18 2.56 20.56
C ALA A 225 1.65 2.72 20.59
N LEU A 226 0.94 1.95 19.76
CA LEU A 226 -0.52 1.94 19.68
C LEU A 226 -1.19 0.99 20.70
N GLY A 227 -0.42 0.32 21.58
CA GLY A 227 -0.94 -0.62 22.56
C GLY A 227 -1.55 -1.89 21.95
N ARG A 228 -1.08 -2.32 20.77
CA ARG A 228 -1.67 -3.39 19.96
C ARG A 228 -0.83 -4.67 19.86
N LEU A 229 0.20 -4.84 20.67
CA LEU A 229 1.00 -6.07 20.69
C LEU A 229 0.11 -7.29 20.98
N GLY A 230 0.07 -8.24 20.04
CA GLY A 230 -0.77 -9.45 20.16
C GLY A 230 -2.26 -9.23 19.86
N GLY A 231 -2.65 -8.08 19.28
CA GLY A 231 -4.03 -7.74 18.91
C GLY A 231 -4.56 -8.49 17.67
N GLN A 232 -5.89 -8.46 17.50
CA GLN A 232 -6.54 -9.01 16.30
C GLN A 232 -6.40 -8.05 15.13
N VAL A 233 -6.13 -8.64 13.95
CA VAL A 233 -6.01 -7.93 12.68
C VAL A 233 -7.39 -7.63 12.11
N THR A 234 -7.57 -6.44 11.58
CA THR A 234 -8.73 -6.12 10.72
C THR A 234 -8.50 -6.74 9.34
N SER A 235 -9.44 -7.52 8.84
CA SER A 235 -9.28 -8.30 7.61
C SER A 235 -9.68 -7.58 6.32
N THR A 236 -10.06 -6.29 6.39
CA THR A 236 -10.57 -5.51 5.25
C THR A 236 -10.04 -4.07 5.26
N TRP A 237 -9.80 -3.52 4.06
CA TRP A 237 -9.43 -2.12 3.91
C TRP A 237 -10.58 -1.19 4.33
N PRO A 238 -10.31 -0.12 5.12
CA PRO A 238 -11.30 0.93 5.37
C PRO A 238 -11.77 1.58 4.06
N GLY A 239 -13.07 1.94 3.98
CA GLY A 239 -13.64 2.55 2.77
C GLY A 239 -13.94 1.58 1.62
N HIS A 240 -13.63 0.29 1.75
CA HIS A 240 -13.99 -0.71 0.75
C HIS A 240 -15.43 -1.17 1.00
N VAL A 241 -16.38 -0.66 0.20
CA VAL A 241 -17.77 -1.14 0.20
C VAL A 241 -17.84 -2.29 -0.81
N CYS A 242 -18.12 -3.49 -0.33
CA CYS A 242 -18.37 -4.68 -1.15
C CYS A 242 -19.65 -4.53 -1.98
#